data_c0d35f05d1a3408a5731e6b25b81e44d
#
_entry.id   c0d35f05d1a3408a5731e6b25b81e44d
#
_cell.length_a   1.000
_cell.length_b   1.000
_cell.length_c   1.000
_cell.angle_alpha   90.00
_cell.angle_beta   90.00
_cell.angle_gamma   90.00
#
_symmetry.space_group_name_H-M   'P 1'
#
loop_
_entity.id
_entity.type
_entity.pdbx_description
1 polymer ?
#
loop_
_entity_poly.entity_id
_entity_poly.type
_entity_poly.pdbx_seq_one_letter_code
_entity_poly.pdbx_strand_id
1 'polypeptide(L)'
;MTLPASALPTESPPAFLGVRHSLTGKLWRDRLDARGTARALAIAQRYQLPDMLARVVAGRDVAIEDVPDFLDPTIRKLMPDPFTVTQMEAAAKRIADAVARGEKVAIFGDYDVDGATSAALLAWHLRHCGLDPLIHIPDRLFEGYGPNTEAVRMLAGKGATLLVTVDCGTNSPEPLAEARRLGMSVVVVDHHQVGADLPEVDALVNPNRPDDISGLGYLAAVGLTLVTLVAVNRELRARGFWTSEMPEPDLLGMLHHVALGTVADVAPLIGLNRAFVAKGLIAMRRRDHVGHTALMDVSRLNGPPEAWHLGFMLGPRINAGGRIGRADLGVRLLLEGDVSEAARIAAELDRLNSERRIIEQAAEAQAEAEALASLGLEDKGSVIVTASEGWHPGVVGLVASRLKDKFSRPSFVIALEPGGIGTGSGRSISGVDLGKAVRHAVADGVLVKGGGHAMAAGVTLRREKLAEFRAYMESALAHDVAQSRHVNELLVDGAVTARSATPELVATLNRAGPFGSGNPEVVVALPSHQLVFADEVGQAHLRVRFKSGDGAILNGIAFRAVGQALGLALARHRDQPLHVAGSLTVDRYQGTERVQFRVIDVAVPDQGPAVIR
;
A
#
# COMPACT_ATOMS: atom_id res chain seq x y z
N MET A 1 52.85 6.50 -21.12
CA MET A 1 52.68 5.37 -20.19
C MET A 1 52.01 5.92 -18.95
N THR A 2 50.68 5.94 -18.93
CA THR A 2 49.85 6.36 -17.80
C THR A 2 49.42 5.08 -17.08
N LEU A 3 49.84 4.93 -15.83
CA LEU A 3 49.42 3.83 -14.96
C LEU A 3 47.92 3.89 -14.70
N PRO A 4 47.17 2.78 -14.71
CA PRO A 4 45.77 2.78 -14.36
C PRO A 4 45.65 3.07 -12.86
N ALA A 5 44.78 4.03 -12.50
CA ALA A 5 44.40 4.28 -11.13
C ALA A 5 43.76 3.00 -10.56
N SER A 6 44.46 2.38 -9.61
CA SER A 6 43.90 1.28 -8.84
C SER A 6 42.67 1.77 -8.10
N ALA A 7 41.51 1.27 -8.46
CA ALA A 7 40.29 1.44 -7.68
C ALA A 7 40.57 0.85 -6.30
N LEU A 8 40.64 1.71 -5.29
CA LEU A 8 40.63 1.28 -3.89
C LEU A 8 39.36 0.45 -3.67
N PRO A 9 39.43 -0.70 -3.00
CA PRO A 9 38.24 -1.45 -2.65
C PRO A 9 37.36 -0.52 -1.82
N THR A 10 36.14 -0.26 -2.28
CA THR A 10 35.12 0.44 -1.52
C THR A 10 34.78 -0.43 -0.32
N GLU A 11 35.39 -0.13 0.84
CA GLU A 11 35.00 -0.76 2.10
C GLU A 11 33.49 -0.57 2.26
N SER A 12 32.77 -1.68 2.45
CA SER A 12 31.36 -1.64 2.76
C SER A 12 31.15 -0.75 4.00
N PRO A 13 30.17 0.17 4.00
CA PRO A 13 29.95 1.06 5.12
C PRO A 13 29.84 0.26 6.42
N PRO A 14 30.37 0.77 7.55
CA PRO A 14 30.39 0.06 8.81
C PRO A 14 28.97 -0.29 9.26
N ALA A 15 28.81 -1.48 9.84
CA ALA A 15 27.53 -1.93 10.38
C ALA A 15 27.09 -1.01 11.53
N PHE A 16 25.81 -0.64 11.58
CA PHE A 16 25.25 0.19 12.64
C PHE A 16 25.35 -0.55 13.98
N LEU A 17 25.91 0.09 15.01
CA LEU A 17 26.26 -0.52 16.30
C LEU A 17 27.14 -1.80 16.18
N GLY A 18 27.84 -2.01 15.09
CA GLY A 18 28.65 -3.21 14.86
C GLY A 18 27.83 -4.45 14.43
N VAL A 19 26.50 -4.35 14.29
CA VAL A 19 25.63 -5.49 14.04
C VAL A 19 25.73 -5.93 12.58
N ARG A 20 26.62 -6.88 12.30
CA ARG A 20 26.76 -7.53 10.98
C ARG A 20 25.76 -8.67 10.79
N HIS A 21 25.43 -9.38 11.87
CA HIS A 21 24.46 -10.44 11.93
C HIS A 21 23.63 -10.32 13.22
N SER A 22 22.37 -9.93 13.08
CA SER A 22 21.43 -9.90 14.20
C SER A 22 20.95 -11.31 14.57
N LEU A 23 20.22 -11.45 15.66
CA LEU A 23 19.63 -12.74 16.06
C LEU A 23 18.53 -13.24 15.10
N THR A 24 18.07 -12.40 14.18
CA THR A 24 17.16 -12.79 13.08
C THR A 24 17.87 -12.81 11.71
N GLY A 25 19.22 -12.72 11.70
CA GLY A 25 20.04 -12.82 10.49
C GLY A 25 20.16 -11.55 9.66
N LYS A 26 19.88 -10.35 10.21
CA LYS A 26 19.94 -9.08 9.49
C LYS A 26 21.26 -8.35 9.71
N LEU A 27 21.71 -7.65 8.67
CA LEU A 27 22.75 -6.62 8.76
C LEU A 27 22.10 -5.28 9.09
N TRP A 28 22.50 -4.63 10.18
CA TRP A 28 22.03 -3.27 10.48
C TRP A 28 22.91 -2.25 9.79
N ARG A 29 22.30 -1.33 9.06
CA ARG A 29 22.99 -0.22 8.40
C ARG A 29 22.40 1.12 8.84
N ASP A 30 23.27 2.12 8.94
CA ASP A 30 22.79 3.51 9.01
C ASP A 30 22.05 3.82 7.71
N ARG A 31 20.87 4.41 7.82
CA ARG A 31 20.12 4.86 6.63
C ARG A 31 20.87 5.94 5.87
N LEU A 32 21.71 6.72 6.57
CA LEU A 32 22.49 7.80 5.99
C LEU A 32 23.92 7.32 5.68
N ASP A 33 24.34 7.58 4.48
CA ASP A 33 25.75 7.59 4.12
C ASP A 33 26.43 8.92 4.58
N ALA A 34 27.68 9.13 4.24
CA ALA A 34 28.41 10.35 4.59
C ALA A 34 27.76 11.63 4.02
N ARG A 35 27.20 11.57 2.80
CA ARG A 35 26.49 12.70 2.16
C ARG A 35 25.16 12.96 2.84
N GLY A 36 24.39 11.92 3.14
CA GLY A 36 23.14 12.00 3.90
C GLY A 36 23.38 12.58 5.29
N THR A 37 24.45 12.20 5.98
CA THR A 37 24.81 12.76 7.28
C THR A 37 25.16 14.25 7.19
N ALA A 38 25.92 14.68 6.19
CA ALA A 38 26.19 16.11 5.96
C ALA A 38 24.91 16.89 5.63
N ARG A 39 24.01 16.30 4.83
CA ARG A 39 22.69 16.88 4.51
C ARG A 39 21.83 17.02 5.78
N ALA A 40 21.79 16.00 6.64
CA ALA A 40 21.06 16.07 7.91
C ALA A 40 21.56 17.22 8.81
N LEU A 41 22.88 17.39 8.92
CA LEU A 41 23.45 18.50 9.67
C LEU A 41 23.06 19.87 9.08
N ALA A 42 23.13 20.02 7.76
CA ALA A 42 22.72 21.26 7.07
C ALA A 42 21.22 21.56 7.28
N ILE A 43 20.37 20.53 7.24
CA ILE A 43 18.92 20.65 7.52
C ILE A 43 18.70 21.09 8.97
N ALA A 44 19.36 20.44 9.94
CA ALA A 44 19.24 20.78 11.36
C ALA A 44 19.60 22.25 11.62
N GLN A 45 20.72 22.71 11.07
CA GLN A 45 21.20 24.08 11.22
C GLN A 45 20.28 25.11 10.54
N ARG A 46 19.91 24.85 9.28
CA ARG A 46 19.13 25.82 8.48
C ARG A 46 17.72 26.02 9.01
N TYR A 47 17.08 24.95 9.48
CA TYR A 47 15.67 24.98 9.93
C TYR A 47 15.50 24.82 11.44
N GLN A 48 16.60 24.81 12.20
CA GLN A 48 16.60 24.63 13.65
C GLN A 48 15.79 23.42 14.10
N LEU A 49 15.96 22.30 13.37
CA LEU A 49 15.29 21.05 13.66
C LEU A 49 16.11 20.20 14.64
N PRO A 50 15.44 19.41 15.50
CA PRO A 50 16.12 18.37 16.27
C PRO A 50 16.88 17.39 15.37
N ASP A 51 18.10 16.98 15.77
CA ASP A 51 18.99 16.15 14.97
C ASP A 51 18.31 14.87 14.44
N MET A 52 17.54 14.17 15.29
CA MET A 52 16.83 12.96 14.87
C MET A 52 15.81 13.24 13.77
N LEU A 53 15.07 14.34 13.82
CA LEU A 53 14.13 14.70 12.76
C LEU A 53 14.87 15.06 11.47
N ALA A 54 15.96 15.80 11.56
CA ALA A 54 16.79 16.17 10.42
C ALA A 54 17.40 14.92 9.75
N ARG A 55 17.86 13.93 10.53
CA ARG A 55 18.33 12.62 10.01
C ARG A 55 17.22 11.89 9.27
N VAL A 56 16.02 11.82 9.85
CA VAL A 56 14.86 11.18 9.22
C VAL A 56 14.53 11.86 7.89
N VAL A 57 14.47 13.18 7.84
CA VAL A 57 14.18 13.95 6.61
C VAL A 57 15.26 13.70 5.55
N ALA A 58 16.54 13.76 5.93
CA ALA A 58 17.67 13.48 5.03
C ALA A 58 17.63 12.04 4.49
N GLY A 59 17.23 11.06 5.33
CA GLY A 59 17.07 9.65 4.96
C GLY A 59 15.85 9.34 4.08
N ARG A 60 15.06 10.36 3.76
CA ARG A 60 13.97 10.31 2.77
C ARG A 60 14.35 11.03 1.47
N ASP A 61 15.62 11.32 1.28
CA ASP A 61 16.18 12.02 0.11
C ASP A 61 15.53 13.37 -0.19
N VAL A 62 14.96 14.03 0.83
CA VAL A 62 14.38 15.35 0.70
C VAL A 62 15.48 16.38 0.45
N ALA A 63 15.32 17.20 -0.59
CA ALA A 63 16.22 18.31 -0.85
C ALA A 63 16.13 19.35 0.29
N ILE A 64 17.24 20.07 0.57
CA ILE A 64 17.27 21.00 1.71
C ILE A 64 16.20 22.08 1.59
N GLU A 65 15.96 22.59 0.37
CA GLU A 65 14.95 23.60 0.06
C GLU A 65 13.52 23.11 0.25
N ASP A 66 13.27 21.80 0.08
CA ASP A 66 11.94 21.19 0.12
C ASP A 66 11.52 20.74 1.56
N VAL A 67 12.41 20.89 2.53
CA VAL A 67 12.14 20.49 3.92
C VAL A 67 10.86 21.10 4.51
N PRO A 68 10.57 22.40 4.32
CA PRO A 68 9.31 22.98 4.82
C PRO A 68 8.07 22.31 4.22
N ASP A 69 8.09 22.01 2.91
CA ASP A 69 6.96 21.37 2.22
C ASP A 69 6.83 19.90 2.55
N PHE A 70 7.93 19.24 2.84
CA PHE A 70 7.91 17.87 3.35
C PHE A 70 7.30 17.79 4.76
N LEU A 71 7.61 18.72 5.65
CA LEU A 71 7.13 18.73 7.02
C LEU A 71 5.68 19.24 7.17
N ASP A 72 5.26 20.17 6.30
CA ASP A 72 3.87 20.65 6.20
C ASP A 72 3.43 20.72 4.73
N PRO A 73 3.09 19.57 4.13
CA PRO A 73 2.72 19.52 2.74
C PRO A 73 1.38 20.22 2.51
N THR A 74 1.34 21.14 1.54
CA THR A 74 0.11 21.83 1.14
C THR A 74 -0.27 21.46 -0.29
N ILE A 75 -1.54 21.12 -0.50
CA ILE A 75 -2.07 20.76 -1.82
C ILE A 75 -1.87 21.89 -2.81
N ARG A 76 -2.13 23.13 -2.39
CA ARG A 76 -1.98 24.33 -3.24
C ARG A 76 -0.59 24.49 -3.85
N LYS A 77 0.46 24.10 -3.11
CA LYS A 77 1.85 24.23 -3.57
C LYS A 77 2.29 23.03 -4.40
N LEU A 78 1.81 21.85 -4.05
CA LEU A 78 2.26 20.58 -4.65
C LEU A 78 1.41 20.14 -5.85
N MET A 79 0.20 20.67 -6.01
CA MET A 79 -0.66 20.33 -7.14
C MET A 79 -0.21 21.12 -8.37
N PRO A 80 0.25 20.46 -9.43
CA PRO A 80 0.55 21.13 -10.70
C PRO A 80 -0.73 21.61 -11.37
N ASP A 81 -0.59 22.33 -12.49
CA ASP A 81 -1.75 22.57 -13.36
C ASP A 81 -2.31 21.21 -13.81
N PRO A 82 -3.59 20.89 -13.54
CA PRO A 82 -4.18 19.61 -13.96
C PRO A 82 -4.01 19.30 -15.44
N PHE A 83 -3.95 20.31 -16.29
CA PHE A 83 -3.81 20.15 -17.75
C PHE A 83 -2.39 19.73 -18.19
N THR A 84 -1.44 19.60 -17.26
CA THR A 84 -0.14 18.96 -17.55
C THR A 84 -0.26 17.44 -17.73
N VAL A 85 -1.32 16.82 -17.20
CA VAL A 85 -1.61 15.40 -17.43
C VAL A 85 -2.19 15.23 -18.84
N THR A 86 -1.64 14.29 -19.59
CA THR A 86 -2.03 14.02 -20.97
C THR A 86 -3.54 13.72 -21.08
N GLN A 87 -4.20 14.41 -22.01
CA GLN A 87 -5.65 14.34 -22.30
C GLN A 87 -6.58 14.79 -21.14
N MET A 88 -6.07 15.38 -20.06
CA MET A 88 -6.89 15.89 -18.97
C MET A 88 -7.87 16.99 -19.44
N GLU A 89 -7.44 17.87 -20.33
CA GLU A 89 -8.31 18.93 -20.88
C GLU A 89 -9.49 18.34 -21.66
N ALA A 90 -9.24 17.31 -22.48
CA ALA A 90 -10.29 16.61 -23.22
C ALA A 90 -11.29 15.90 -22.26
N ALA A 91 -10.78 15.22 -21.23
CA ALA A 91 -11.60 14.60 -20.19
C ALA A 91 -12.46 15.60 -19.45
N ALA A 92 -11.87 16.72 -18.99
CA ALA A 92 -12.58 17.77 -18.28
C ALA A 92 -13.68 18.40 -19.13
N LYS A 93 -13.40 18.71 -20.40
CA LYS A 93 -14.41 19.24 -21.34
C LYS A 93 -15.54 18.24 -21.57
N ARG A 94 -15.21 16.96 -21.78
CA ARG A 94 -16.24 15.93 -22.04
C ARG A 94 -17.16 15.71 -20.84
N ILE A 95 -16.61 15.67 -19.62
CA ILE A 95 -17.40 15.54 -18.38
C ILE A 95 -18.24 16.81 -18.15
N ALA A 96 -17.65 18.00 -18.35
CA ALA A 96 -18.39 19.26 -18.24
C ALA A 96 -19.52 19.38 -19.29
N ASP A 97 -19.33 18.83 -20.48
CA ASP A 97 -20.40 18.74 -21.50
C ASP A 97 -21.55 17.85 -21.01
N ALA A 98 -21.25 16.71 -20.40
CA ALA A 98 -22.27 15.84 -19.83
C ALA A 98 -23.06 16.53 -18.70
N VAL A 99 -22.38 17.26 -17.82
CA VAL A 99 -23.02 18.07 -16.79
C VAL A 99 -23.93 19.12 -17.40
N ALA A 100 -23.44 19.90 -18.36
CA ALA A 100 -24.21 20.99 -18.98
C ALA A 100 -25.46 20.49 -19.76
N ARG A 101 -25.40 19.28 -20.31
CA ARG A 101 -26.49 18.68 -21.10
C ARG A 101 -27.40 17.77 -20.28
N GLY A 102 -27.12 17.53 -19.00
CA GLY A 102 -27.89 16.60 -18.18
C GLY A 102 -27.78 15.15 -18.67
N GLU A 103 -26.62 14.75 -19.20
CA GLU A 103 -26.43 13.41 -19.78
C GLU A 103 -26.49 12.30 -18.72
N LYS A 104 -26.89 11.09 -19.14
CA LYS A 104 -26.83 9.89 -18.29
C LYS A 104 -25.40 9.37 -18.27
N VAL A 105 -24.70 9.59 -17.16
CA VAL A 105 -23.33 9.16 -16.96
C VAL A 105 -23.28 7.79 -16.28
N ALA A 106 -22.46 6.87 -16.77
CA ALA A 106 -22.10 5.64 -16.08
C ALA A 106 -20.69 5.75 -15.53
N ILE A 107 -20.49 5.37 -14.27
CA ILE A 107 -19.19 5.22 -13.61
C ILE A 107 -18.90 3.74 -13.48
N PHE A 108 -17.78 3.30 -14.01
CA PHE A 108 -17.26 1.96 -13.82
C PHE A 108 -16.01 2.04 -12.96
N GLY A 109 -16.06 1.56 -11.71
CA GLY A 109 -14.93 1.53 -10.78
C GLY A 109 -14.35 0.14 -10.62
N ASP A 110 -13.09 0.03 -10.14
CA ASP A 110 -12.58 -1.28 -9.71
C ASP A 110 -13.22 -1.71 -8.37
N TYR A 111 -13.09 -2.99 -8.02
CA TYR A 111 -13.69 -3.63 -6.84
C TYR A 111 -12.92 -3.42 -5.54
N ASP A 112 -11.79 -2.75 -5.58
CA ASP A 112 -10.98 -2.47 -4.38
C ASP A 112 -11.27 -1.09 -3.77
N VAL A 113 -10.46 -0.68 -2.79
CA VAL A 113 -10.67 0.58 -2.07
C VAL A 113 -10.41 1.79 -2.96
N ASP A 114 -9.41 1.74 -3.84
CA ASP A 114 -9.07 2.87 -4.71
C ASP A 114 -10.18 3.07 -5.75
N GLY A 115 -10.66 1.99 -6.38
CA GLY A 115 -11.81 2.03 -7.26
C GLY A 115 -13.09 2.51 -6.56
N ALA A 116 -13.37 2.00 -5.36
CA ALA A 116 -14.56 2.40 -4.60
C ALA A 116 -14.53 3.88 -4.18
N THR A 117 -13.36 4.39 -3.71
CA THR A 117 -13.21 5.80 -3.32
C THR A 117 -13.21 6.73 -4.53
N SER A 118 -12.62 6.33 -5.65
CA SER A 118 -12.65 7.05 -6.92
C SER A 118 -14.07 7.17 -7.47
N ALA A 119 -14.80 6.05 -7.51
CA ALA A 119 -16.19 6.02 -7.95
C ALA A 119 -17.10 6.85 -7.04
N ALA A 120 -16.92 6.77 -5.72
CA ALA A 120 -17.68 7.58 -4.76
C ALA A 120 -17.40 9.07 -4.91
N LEU A 121 -16.14 9.46 -5.06
CA LEU A 121 -15.74 10.86 -5.24
C LEU A 121 -16.31 11.46 -6.52
N LEU A 122 -16.21 10.73 -7.64
CA LEU A 122 -16.78 11.16 -8.92
C LEU A 122 -18.32 11.23 -8.86
N ALA A 123 -18.98 10.23 -8.29
CA ALA A 123 -20.44 10.20 -8.17
C ALA A 123 -20.95 11.32 -7.26
N TRP A 124 -20.27 11.60 -6.15
CA TRP A 124 -20.61 12.72 -5.28
C TRP A 124 -20.55 14.06 -6.03
N HIS A 125 -19.48 14.29 -6.81
CA HIS A 125 -19.34 15.51 -7.61
C HIS A 125 -20.44 15.64 -8.67
N LEU A 126 -20.73 14.56 -9.42
CA LEU A 126 -21.77 14.58 -10.45
C LEU A 126 -23.16 14.80 -9.85
N ARG A 127 -23.46 14.22 -8.67
CA ARG A 127 -24.70 14.47 -7.93
C ARG A 127 -24.80 15.92 -7.47
N HIS A 128 -23.70 16.53 -7.02
CA HIS A 128 -23.66 17.95 -6.70
C HIS A 128 -23.98 18.84 -7.93
N CYS A 129 -23.57 18.40 -9.13
CA CYS A 129 -23.90 19.05 -10.40
C CYS A 129 -25.33 18.74 -10.91
N GLY A 130 -26.15 18.02 -10.15
CA GLY A 130 -27.55 17.69 -10.52
C GLY A 130 -27.70 16.42 -11.37
N LEU A 131 -26.67 15.62 -11.56
CA LEU A 131 -26.75 14.34 -12.28
C LEU A 131 -26.97 13.18 -11.29
N ASP A 132 -27.57 12.08 -11.79
CA ASP A 132 -27.67 10.81 -11.06
C ASP A 132 -26.92 9.70 -11.84
N PRO A 133 -25.63 9.50 -11.59
CA PRO A 133 -24.83 8.55 -12.34
C PRO A 133 -25.18 7.10 -12.01
N LEU A 134 -25.13 6.23 -13.03
CA LEU A 134 -25.14 4.78 -12.85
C LEU A 134 -23.76 4.35 -12.37
N ILE A 135 -23.69 3.62 -11.25
CA ILE A 135 -22.42 3.11 -10.73
C ILE A 135 -22.41 1.60 -10.92
N HIS A 136 -21.32 1.08 -11.50
CA HIS A 136 -21.04 -0.34 -11.60
C HIS A 136 -19.67 -0.65 -11.03
N ILE A 137 -19.63 -1.59 -10.10
CA ILE A 137 -18.42 -2.18 -9.54
C ILE A 137 -18.45 -3.66 -9.90
N PRO A 138 -17.48 -4.18 -10.65
CA PRO A 138 -17.50 -5.56 -11.13
C PRO A 138 -17.35 -6.57 -9.99
N ASP A 139 -17.97 -7.73 -10.14
CA ASP A 139 -17.71 -8.85 -9.26
C ASP A 139 -16.36 -9.47 -9.62
N ARG A 140 -15.44 -9.47 -8.65
CA ARG A 140 -14.08 -9.97 -8.84
C ARG A 140 -14.01 -11.41 -9.33
N LEU A 141 -14.93 -12.27 -8.88
CA LEU A 141 -14.93 -13.70 -9.17
C LEU A 141 -15.58 -14.02 -10.50
N PHE A 142 -16.67 -13.33 -10.82
CA PHE A 142 -17.50 -13.62 -12.02
C PHE A 142 -17.14 -12.71 -13.20
N GLU A 143 -16.87 -11.43 -12.95
CA GLU A 143 -16.59 -10.45 -13.99
C GLU A 143 -15.07 -10.23 -14.21
N GLY A 144 -14.27 -10.41 -13.15
CA GLY A 144 -12.83 -10.19 -13.20
C GLY A 144 -12.44 -8.73 -12.94
N TYR A 145 -11.27 -8.33 -13.44
CA TYR A 145 -10.74 -6.98 -13.29
C TYR A 145 -11.12 -6.10 -14.47
N GLY A 146 -11.58 -4.89 -14.17
CA GLY A 146 -11.84 -3.85 -15.15
C GLY A 146 -13.12 -4.04 -15.96
N PRO A 147 -13.40 -3.13 -16.93
CA PRO A 147 -14.56 -3.21 -17.78
C PRO A 147 -14.66 -4.52 -18.57
N ASN A 148 -15.89 -5.03 -18.66
CA ASN A 148 -16.23 -6.17 -19.50
C ASN A 148 -17.39 -5.81 -20.46
N THR A 149 -17.48 -6.53 -21.57
CA THR A 149 -18.44 -6.25 -22.64
C THR A 149 -19.90 -6.35 -22.18
N GLU A 150 -20.20 -7.28 -21.27
CA GLU A 150 -21.56 -7.50 -20.78
C GLU A 150 -22.02 -6.34 -19.88
N ALA A 151 -21.19 -5.90 -18.94
CA ALA A 151 -21.46 -4.74 -18.10
C ALA A 151 -21.60 -3.46 -18.94
N VAL A 152 -20.77 -3.28 -19.96
CA VAL A 152 -20.86 -2.14 -20.90
C VAL A 152 -22.21 -2.15 -21.62
N ARG A 153 -22.65 -3.30 -22.16
CA ARG A 153 -23.97 -3.43 -22.79
C ARG A 153 -25.13 -3.14 -21.83
N MET A 154 -25.02 -3.63 -20.61
CA MET A 154 -26.00 -3.35 -19.56
C MET A 154 -26.11 -1.86 -19.25
N LEU A 155 -25.00 -1.15 -19.14
CA LEU A 155 -24.96 0.30 -18.88
C LEU A 155 -25.54 1.09 -20.06
N ALA A 156 -25.17 0.75 -21.31
CA ALA A 156 -25.76 1.33 -22.50
C ALA A 156 -27.28 1.09 -22.57
N GLY A 157 -27.74 -0.12 -22.25
CA GLY A 157 -29.17 -0.47 -22.19
C GLY A 157 -29.94 0.30 -21.14
N LYS A 158 -29.29 0.81 -20.09
CA LYS A 158 -29.85 1.72 -19.10
C LYS A 158 -29.83 3.19 -19.53
N GLY A 159 -29.39 3.48 -20.76
CA GLY A 159 -29.37 4.80 -21.36
C GLY A 159 -28.12 5.64 -21.07
N ALA A 160 -27.04 5.05 -20.60
CA ALA A 160 -25.78 5.78 -20.43
C ALA A 160 -25.25 6.28 -21.80
N THR A 161 -24.86 7.54 -21.85
CA THR A 161 -24.26 8.20 -23.04
C THR A 161 -22.80 8.55 -22.84
N LEU A 162 -22.33 8.60 -21.59
CA LEU A 162 -20.95 8.73 -21.20
C LEU A 162 -20.58 7.62 -20.22
N LEU A 163 -19.53 6.87 -20.52
CA LEU A 163 -18.87 5.95 -19.62
C LEU A 163 -17.60 6.61 -19.07
N VAL A 164 -17.50 6.74 -17.76
CA VAL A 164 -16.24 7.12 -17.09
C VAL A 164 -15.73 5.93 -16.31
N THR A 165 -14.57 5.42 -16.67
CA THR A 165 -13.90 4.37 -15.86
C THR A 165 -12.93 5.01 -14.90
N VAL A 166 -12.86 4.50 -13.67
CA VAL A 166 -11.94 4.96 -12.63
C VAL A 166 -11.19 3.77 -12.04
N ASP A 167 -9.87 3.89 -11.89
CA ASP A 167 -8.99 2.85 -11.40
C ASP A 167 -8.95 1.59 -12.29
N CYS A 168 -9.35 1.71 -13.52
CA CYS A 168 -9.34 0.66 -14.53
C CYS A 168 -9.59 1.25 -15.92
N GLY A 169 -9.43 0.43 -16.94
CA GLY A 169 -9.81 0.78 -18.32
C GLY A 169 -8.63 0.92 -19.27
N THR A 170 -7.46 1.36 -18.82
CA THR A 170 -6.28 1.53 -19.69
C THR A 170 -5.94 0.27 -20.49
N ASN A 171 -6.11 -0.90 -19.90
CA ASN A 171 -5.79 -2.20 -20.52
C ASN A 171 -7.05 -2.99 -20.94
N SER A 172 -8.16 -2.29 -21.25
CA SER A 172 -9.44 -2.89 -21.62
C SER A 172 -9.94 -2.45 -23.00
N PRO A 173 -9.16 -2.63 -24.11
CA PRO A 173 -9.51 -2.06 -25.40
C PRO A 173 -10.82 -2.61 -25.98
N GLU A 174 -11.10 -3.91 -25.85
CA GLU A 174 -12.30 -4.53 -26.42
C GLU A 174 -13.61 -4.04 -25.78
N PRO A 175 -13.79 -4.01 -24.43
CA PRO A 175 -14.98 -3.48 -23.81
C PRO A 175 -15.20 -1.98 -24.08
N LEU A 176 -14.11 -1.19 -24.15
CA LEU A 176 -14.22 0.24 -24.45
C LEU A 176 -14.58 0.51 -25.91
N ALA A 177 -14.08 -0.31 -26.86
CA ALA A 177 -14.53 -0.28 -28.24
C ALA A 177 -16.02 -0.63 -28.37
N GLU A 178 -16.52 -1.60 -27.59
CA GLU A 178 -17.94 -1.93 -27.55
C GLU A 178 -18.78 -0.76 -27.01
N ALA A 179 -18.30 -0.04 -25.98
CA ALA A 179 -18.97 1.16 -25.49
C ALA A 179 -19.16 2.21 -26.59
N ARG A 180 -18.11 2.48 -27.37
CA ARG A 180 -18.16 3.39 -28.51
C ARG A 180 -19.10 2.89 -29.63
N ARG A 181 -19.08 1.59 -29.91
CA ARG A 181 -19.99 0.98 -30.89
C ARG A 181 -21.46 1.15 -30.48
N LEU A 182 -21.75 1.17 -29.19
CA LEU A 182 -23.07 1.42 -28.64
C LEU A 182 -23.44 2.91 -28.54
N GLY A 183 -22.57 3.79 -29.01
CA GLY A 183 -22.82 5.25 -29.05
C GLY A 183 -22.47 5.98 -27.76
N MET A 184 -21.80 5.33 -26.81
CA MET A 184 -21.30 6.01 -25.62
C MET A 184 -19.95 6.70 -25.92
N SER A 185 -19.76 7.91 -25.39
CA SER A 185 -18.42 8.47 -25.20
C SER A 185 -17.73 7.78 -24.03
N VAL A 186 -16.39 7.72 -24.06
CA VAL A 186 -15.60 7.04 -23.04
C VAL A 186 -14.49 7.94 -22.51
N VAL A 187 -14.44 8.13 -21.19
CA VAL A 187 -13.34 8.78 -20.48
C VAL A 187 -12.74 7.76 -19.51
N VAL A 188 -11.43 7.58 -19.58
CA VAL A 188 -10.67 6.70 -18.69
C VAL A 188 -9.85 7.56 -17.73
N VAL A 189 -9.95 7.30 -16.42
CA VAL A 189 -9.13 7.90 -15.35
C VAL A 189 -8.46 6.76 -14.59
N ASP A 190 -7.22 6.45 -14.93
CA ASP A 190 -6.52 5.24 -14.49
C ASP A 190 -5.05 5.55 -14.20
N HIS A 191 -4.40 4.75 -13.35
CA HIS A 191 -3.00 4.90 -12.98
C HIS A 191 -2.18 3.62 -13.20
N HIS A 192 -2.80 2.56 -13.69
CA HIS A 192 -2.10 1.31 -13.95
C HIS A 192 -1.09 1.43 -15.08
N GLN A 193 -0.08 0.56 -15.05
CA GLN A 193 0.92 0.49 -16.11
C GLN A 193 0.26 0.19 -17.47
N VAL A 194 0.75 0.86 -18.47
CA VAL A 194 0.19 0.81 -19.82
C VAL A 194 0.72 -0.41 -20.56
N GLY A 195 -0.17 -1.14 -21.26
CA GLY A 195 0.18 -2.20 -22.18
C GLY A 195 0.80 -1.68 -23.50
N ALA A 196 0.96 -2.58 -24.47
CA ALA A 196 1.53 -2.22 -25.78
C ALA A 196 0.63 -1.27 -26.58
N ASP A 197 -0.69 -1.46 -26.47
CA ASP A 197 -1.69 -0.72 -27.24
C ASP A 197 -2.62 0.06 -26.31
N LEU A 198 -2.81 1.34 -26.59
CA LEU A 198 -3.76 2.19 -25.89
C LEU A 198 -5.18 2.01 -26.48
N PRO A 199 -6.24 1.98 -25.65
CA PRO A 199 -7.61 1.96 -26.16
C PRO A 199 -7.95 3.28 -26.87
N GLU A 200 -8.70 3.19 -27.95
CA GLU A 200 -9.26 4.35 -28.64
C GLU A 200 -10.49 4.86 -27.87
N VAL A 201 -10.36 5.96 -27.15
CA VAL A 201 -11.40 6.57 -26.32
C VAL A 201 -11.40 8.09 -26.50
N ASP A 202 -12.45 8.78 -26.01
CA ASP A 202 -12.54 10.25 -26.10
C ASP A 202 -11.45 10.93 -25.26
N ALA A 203 -11.11 10.37 -24.11
CA ALA A 203 -9.96 10.79 -23.31
C ALA A 203 -9.44 9.64 -22.44
N LEU A 204 -8.11 9.47 -22.43
CA LEU A 204 -7.40 8.54 -21.56
C LEU A 204 -6.44 9.33 -20.65
N VAL A 205 -6.89 9.59 -19.43
CA VAL A 205 -6.10 10.24 -18.38
C VAL A 205 -5.37 9.17 -17.60
N ASN A 206 -4.09 8.98 -17.88
CA ASN A 206 -3.22 8.05 -17.15
C ASN A 206 -1.78 8.59 -17.16
N PRO A 207 -1.23 9.03 -16.02
CA PRO A 207 0.10 9.60 -15.94
C PRO A 207 1.24 8.56 -16.10
N ASN A 208 0.92 7.26 -16.26
CA ASN A 208 1.87 6.20 -16.59
C ASN A 208 1.93 5.92 -18.11
N ARG A 209 1.28 6.72 -18.93
CA ARG A 209 1.42 6.70 -20.40
C ARG A 209 2.84 7.10 -20.79
N PRO A 210 3.40 6.51 -21.88
CA PRO A 210 4.74 6.87 -22.35
C PRO A 210 4.86 8.32 -22.83
N ASP A 211 3.76 8.95 -23.23
CA ASP A 211 3.69 10.34 -23.71
C ASP A 211 3.28 11.33 -22.62
N ASP A 212 3.06 10.90 -21.38
CA ASP A 212 2.77 11.79 -20.25
C ASP A 212 4.06 12.32 -19.61
N ILE A 213 4.11 13.63 -19.40
CA ILE A 213 5.25 14.33 -18.81
C ILE A 213 4.92 15.02 -17.49
N SER A 214 3.73 14.77 -16.94
CA SER A 214 3.26 15.41 -15.70
C SER A 214 4.09 15.03 -14.46
N GLY A 215 4.76 13.87 -14.50
CA GLY A 215 5.47 13.32 -13.34
C GLY A 215 4.56 12.81 -12.24
N LEU A 216 3.25 12.67 -12.51
CA LEU A 216 2.24 12.23 -11.52
C LEU A 216 1.96 10.73 -11.53
N GLY A 217 2.77 9.91 -12.20
CA GLY A 217 2.60 8.45 -12.27
C GLY A 217 2.64 7.72 -10.92
N TYR A 218 2.95 8.41 -9.84
CA TYR A 218 2.90 7.88 -8.48
C TYR A 218 1.54 8.04 -7.80
N LEU A 219 0.57 8.77 -8.40
CA LEU A 219 -0.75 8.96 -7.81
C LEU A 219 -1.56 7.67 -7.84
N ALA A 220 -2.33 7.42 -6.78
CA ALA A 220 -3.45 6.48 -6.80
C ALA A 220 -4.59 7.02 -7.67
N ALA A 221 -5.47 6.15 -8.15
CA ALA A 221 -6.58 6.56 -9.02
C ALA A 221 -7.52 7.58 -8.36
N VAL A 222 -7.77 7.49 -7.07
CA VAL A 222 -8.58 8.48 -6.35
C VAL A 222 -7.92 9.85 -6.30
N GLY A 223 -6.58 9.90 -6.18
CA GLY A 223 -5.81 11.14 -6.27
C GLY A 223 -5.92 11.77 -7.66
N LEU A 224 -5.78 10.95 -8.70
CA LEU A 224 -5.95 11.37 -10.09
C LEU A 224 -7.40 11.79 -10.38
N THR A 225 -8.39 11.09 -9.82
CA THR A 225 -9.81 11.47 -9.89
C THR A 225 -10.04 12.85 -9.27
N LEU A 226 -9.43 13.15 -8.11
CA LEU A 226 -9.50 14.49 -7.51
C LEU A 226 -8.91 15.55 -8.45
N VAL A 227 -7.73 15.30 -9.04
CA VAL A 227 -7.10 16.22 -10.02
C VAL A 227 -8.00 16.41 -11.24
N THR A 228 -8.66 15.34 -11.71
CA THR A 228 -9.65 15.43 -12.81
C THR A 228 -10.84 16.31 -12.41
N LEU A 229 -11.36 16.18 -11.20
CA LEU A 229 -12.46 17.03 -10.72
C LEU A 229 -12.05 18.50 -10.55
N VAL A 230 -10.80 18.78 -10.17
CA VAL A 230 -10.26 20.17 -10.20
C VAL A 230 -10.27 20.72 -11.63
N ALA A 231 -9.89 19.91 -12.62
CA ALA A 231 -9.95 20.30 -14.03
C ALA A 231 -11.39 20.53 -14.52
N VAL A 232 -12.33 19.64 -14.15
CA VAL A 232 -13.77 19.77 -14.45
C VAL A 232 -14.36 21.03 -13.82
N ASN A 233 -14.06 21.32 -12.55
CA ASN A 233 -14.53 22.54 -11.88
C ASN A 233 -13.99 23.80 -12.57
N ARG A 234 -12.73 23.78 -13.02
CA ARG A 234 -12.13 24.88 -13.78
C ARG A 234 -12.86 25.12 -15.09
N GLU A 235 -13.19 24.06 -15.81
CA GLU A 235 -13.96 24.13 -17.06
C GLU A 235 -15.39 24.62 -16.83
N LEU A 236 -16.09 24.10 -15.83
CA LEU A 236 -17.44 24.54 -15.46
C LEU A 236 -17.46 26.00 -14.99
N ARG A 237 -16.43 26.46 -14.28
CA ARG A 237 -16.25 27.86 -13.88
C ARG A 237 -16.07 28.77 -15.09
N ALA A 238 -15.25 28.35 -16.05
CA ALA A 238 -15.04 29.11 -17.29
C ALA A 238 -16.33 29.25 -18.12
N ARG A 239 -17.26 28.28 -18.00
CA ARG A 239 -18.58 28.30 -18.65
C ARG A 239 -19.64 29.07 -17.85
N GLY A 240 -19.33 29.57 -16.64
CA GLY A 240 -20.29 30.25 -15.78
C GLY A 240 -21.37 29.32 -15.18
N PHE A 241 -21.06 28.03 -15.01
CA PHE A 241 -22.00 27.04 -14.52
C PHE A 241 -22.36 27.25 -13.03
N TRP A 242 -21.40 27.68 -12.21
CA TRP A 242 -21.60 27.86 -10.78
C TRP A 242 -22.41 29.14 -10.48
N THR A 243 -23.41 29.00 -9.64
CA THR A 243 -24.31 30.09 -9.21
C THR A 243 -24.44 30.14 -7.69
N SER A 244 -25.17 31.12 -7.17
CA SER A 244 -25.49 31.18 -5.73
C SER A 244 -26.37 29.99 -5.25
N GLU A 245 -27.21 29.43 -6.15
CA GLU A 245 -28.05 28.28 -5.84
C GLU A 245 -27.32 26.93 -6.00
N MET A 246 -26.33 26.89 -6.89
CA MET A 246 -25.44 25.76 -7.11
C MET A 246 -23.97 26.23 -7.01
N PRO A 247 -23.44 26.38 -5.81
CA PRO A 247 -22.07 26.84 -5.61
C PRO A 247 -21.08 25.75 -6.02
N GLU A 248 -19.86 26.18 -6.38
CA GLU A 248 -18.77 25.23 -6.65
C GLU A 248 -18.49 24.35 -5.42
N PRO A 249 -18.40 23.01 -5.58
CA PRO A 249 -18.20 22.11 -4.44
C PRO A 249 -16.80 22.21 -3.84
N ASP A 250 -16.72 22.11 -2.52
CA ASP A 250 -15.44 22.02 -1.80
C ASP A 250 -14.82 20.63 -1.96
N LEU A 251 -13.96 20.49 -2.97
CA LEU A 251 -13.22 19.25 -3.21
C LEU A 251 -12.26 18.89 -2.05
N LEU A 252 -11.75 19.89 -1.30
CA LEU A 252 -10.86 19.64 -0.18
C LEU A 252 -11.59 19.01 1.01
N GLY A 253 -12.90 19.22 1.13
CA GLY A 253 -13.76 18.53 2.08
C GLY A 253 -13.78 17.01 1.86
N MET A 254 -13.48 16.54 0.63
CA MET A 254 -13.53 15.12 0.25
C MET A 254 -12.18 14.39 0.35
N LEU A 255 -11.15 15.03 0.90
CA LEU A 255 -9.80 14.45 1.01
C LEU A 255 -9.73 13.18 1.87
N HIS A 256 -10.71 12.91 2.71
CA HIS A 256 -10.83 11.66 3.44
C HIS A 256 -10.99 10.44 2.50
N HIS A 257 -11.71 10.57 1.37
CA HIS A 257 -11.74 9.52 0.34
C HIS A 257 -10.37 9.32 -0.29
N VAL A 258 -9.72 10.44 -0.65
CA VAL A 258 -8.42 10.41 -1.32
C VAL A 258 -7.36 9.76 -0.43
N ALA A 259 -7.35 10.10 0.88
CA ALA A 259 -6.44 9.48 1.81
C ALA A 259 -6.67 7.97 1.95
N LEU A 260 -7.94 7.54 2.03
CA LEU A 260 -8.28 6.13 2.19
C LEU A 260 -7.86 5.30 0.97
N GLY A 261 -8.22 5.71 -0.26
CA GLY A 261 -7.83 5.02 -1.49
C GLY A 261 -6.32 4.99 -1.66
N THR A 262 -5.65 6.16 -1.55
CA THR A 262 -4.18 6.26 -1.71
C THR A 262 -3.40 5.32 -0.77
N VAL A 263 -3.80 5.24 0.51
CA VAL A 263 -3.12 4.35 1.47
C VAL A 263 -3.45 2.89 1.22
N ALA A 264 -4.70 2.59 0.88
CA ALA A 264 -5.15 1.20 0.66
C ALA A 264 -4.56 0.59 -0.62
N ASP A 265 -4.34 1.40 -1.66
CA ASP A 265 -3.63 1.03 -2.88
C ASP A 265 -2.11 0.88 -2.68
N VAL A 266 -1.60 1.21 -1.49
CA VAL A 266 -0.16 1.18 -1.18
C VAL A 266 0.64 2.15 -2.06
N ALA A 267 0.00 3.18 -2.61
CA ALA A 267 0.65 4.21 -3.40
C ALA A 267 1.72 4.96 -2.57
N PRO A 268 2.85 5.36 -3.17
CA PRO A 268 3.95 5.98 -2.42
C PRO A 268 3.52 7.33 -1.81
N LEU A 269 3.76 7.50 -0.51
CA LEU A 269 3.42 8.71 0.26
C LEU A 269 4.48 9.81 0.06
N ILE A 270 4.67 10.21 -1.19
CA ILE A 270 5.55 11.28 -1.64
C ILE A 270 4.73 12.39 -2.31
N GLY A 271 5.32 13.56 -2.47
CA GLY A 271 4.72 14.67 -3.24
C GLY A 271 3.24 14.92 -2.88
N LEU A 272 2.40 14.90 -3.90
CA LEU A 272 0.97 15.20 -3.76
C LEU A 272 0.21 14.10 -2.99
N ASN A 273 0.55 12.80 -3.15
CA ASN A 273 -0.05 11.73 -2.34
C ASN A 273 0.17 11.96 -0.84
N ARG A 274 1.38 12.39 -0.45
CA ARG A 274 1.69 12.74 0.93
C ARG A 274 0.81 13.88 1.44
N ALA A 275 0.61 14.93 0.63
CA ALA A 275 -0.27 16.05 0.97
C ALA A 275 -1.73 15.59 1.12
N PHE A 276 -2.23 14.79 0.19
CA PHE A 276 -3.58 14.24 0.23
C PHE A 276 -3.82 13.41 1.50
N VAL A 277 -2.90 12.51 1.82
CA VAL A 277 -3.04 11.68 3.03
C VAL A 277 -2.92 12.52 4.31
N ALA A 278 -1.95 13.45 4.39
CA ALA A 278 -1.80 14.33 5.55
C ALA A 278 -3.06 15.16 5.82
N LYS A 279 -3.61 15.81 4.78
CA LYS A 279 -4.82 16.64 4.92
C LYS A 279 -6.10 15.81 5.03
N GLY A 280 -6.16 14.65 4.37
CA GLY A 280 -7.29 13.72 4.49
C GLY A 280 -7.43 13.10 5.89
N LEU A 281 -6.30 12.76 6.54
CA LEU A 281 -6.32 12.34 7.95
C LEU A 281 -6.86 13.43 8.89
N ILE A 282 -6.58 14.72 8.59
CA ILE A 282 -7.14 15.85 9.34
C ILE A 282 -8.66 15.94 9.09
N ALA A 283 -9.11 15.79 7.84
CA ALA A 283 -10.53 15.76 7.50
C ALA A 283 -11.26 14.62 8.23
N MET A 284 -10.70 13.41 8.25
CA MET A 284 -11.30 12.25 8.94
C MET A 284 -11.45 12.45 10.45
N ARG A 285 -10.62 13.28 11.09
CA ARG A 285 -10.74 13.58 12.54
C ARG A 285 -12.05 14.30 12.89
N ARG A 286 -12.64 15.02 11.95
CA ARG A 286 -13.91 15.75 12.15
C ARG A 286 -15.09 14.81 12.29
N ARG A 287 -15.00 13.59 11.71
CA ARG A 287 -16.09 12.59 11.73
C ARG A 287 -17.40 13.12 11.15
N ASP A 288 -17.31 14.03 10.19
CA ASP A 288 -18.47 14.69 9.55
C ASP A 288 -19.01 13.89 8.35
N HIS A 289 -18.25 12.90 7.85
CA HIS A 289 -18.71 12.02 6.79
C HIS A 289 -19.30 10.72 7.35
N VAL A 290 -20.58 10.48 7.09
CA VAL A 290 -21.38 9.37 7.67
C VAL A 290 -20.73 8.00 7.43
N GLY A 291 -20.43 7.65 6.16
CA GLY A 291 -19.85 6.35 5.82
C GLY A 291 -18.48 6.10 6.43
N HIS A 292 -17.58 7.09 6.42
CA HIS A 292 -16.28 6.96 7.08
C HIS A 292 -16.39 6.82 8.60
N THR A 293 -17.32 7.57 9.21
CA THR A 293 -17.58 7.51 10.65
C THR A 293 -18.07 6.12 11.04
N ALA A 294 -19.04 5.57 10.32
CA ALA A 294 -19.55 4.22 10.54
C ALA A 294 -18.44 3.16 10.41
N LEU A 295 -17.55 3.30 9.40
CA LEU A 295 -16.43 2.40 9.19
C LEU A 295 -15.38 2.48 10.33
N MET A 296 -15.09 3.68 10.82
CA MET A 296 -14.21 3.89 11.98
C MET A 296 -14.81 3.28 13.26
N ASP A 297 -16.12 3.42 13.46
CA ASP A 297 -16.81 2.89 14.65
C ASP A 297 -16.77 1.37 14.72
N VAL A 298 -17.13 0.66 13.64
CA VAL A 298 -17.04 -0.82 13.60
C VAL A 298 -15.60 -1.31 13.71
N SER A 299 -14.63 -0.47 13.30
CA SER A 299 -13.20 -0.73 13.46
C SER A 299 -12.71 -0.45 14.87
N ARG A 300 -13.54 0.07 15.77
CA ARG A 300 -13.19 0.48 17.15
C ARG A 300 -12.04 1.49 17.19
N LEU A 301 -12.01 2.40 16.23
CA LEU A 301 -11.01 3.45 16.18
C LEU A 301 -11.40 4.60 17.11
N ASN A 302 -10.84 4.61 18.31
CA ASN A 302 -11.17 5.56 19.38
C ASN A 302 -10.27 6.80 19.42
N GLY A 303 -9.23 6.85 18.60
CA GLY A 303 -8.25 7.95 18.53
C GLY A 303 -8.26 8.66 17.16
N PRO A 304 -7.35 9.64 16.98
CA PRO A 304 -7.17 10.25 15.66
C PRO A 304 -6.70 9.20 14.65
N PRO A 305 -7.27 9.19 13.44
CA PRO A 305 -6.85 8.28 12.40
C PRO A 305 -5.40 8.58 11.97
N GLU A 306 -4.67 7.52 11.68
CA GLU A 306 -3.32 7.52 11.14
C GLU A 306 -3.28 6.67 9.86
N ALA A 307 -2.26 6.83 9.02
CA ALA A 307 -2.20 6.12 7.74
C ALA A 307 -2.31 4.59 7.89
N TRP A 308 -1.69 4.00 8.92
CA TRP A 308 -1.77 2.56 9.13
C TRP A 308 -3.20 2.07 9.46
N HIS A 309 -4.05 2.92 10.09
CA HIS A 309 -5.46 2.57 10.29
C HIS A 309 -6.20 2.44 8.95
N LEU A 310 -5.86 3.31 7.97
CA LEU A 310 -6.47 3.26 6.65
C LEU A 310 -6.11 1.96 5.93
N GLY A 311 -4.83 1.60 5.93
CA GLY A 311 -4.33 0.41 5.23
C GLY A 311 -4.65 -0.92 5.92
N PHE A 312 -4.71 -0.97 7.27
CA PHE A 312 -4.82 -2.23 8.02
C PHE A 312 -6.15 -2.43 8.75
N MET A 313 -6.95 -1.38 8.93
CA MET A 313 -8.23 -1.46 9.60
C MET A 313 -9.40 -1.13 8.68
N LEU A 314 -9.39 0.03 8.02
CA LEU A 314 -10.51 0.49 7.21
C LEU A 314 -10.53 -0.17 5.82
N GLY A 315 -9.43 -0.08 5.08
CA GLY A 315 -9.31 -0.64 3.73
C GLY A 315 -9.65 -2.13 3.63
N PRO A 316 -9.14 -3.01 4.52
CA PRO A 316 -9.46 -4.43 4.48
C PRO A 316 -10.95 -4.77 4.63
N ARG A 317 -11.76 -3.91 5.28
CA ARG A 317 -13.21 -4.09 5.40
C ARG A 317 -13.91 -3.82 4.08
N ILE A 318 -13.58 -2.73 3.40
CA ILE A 318 -14.09 -2.44 2.05
C ILE A 318 -13.69 -3.55 1.09
N ASN A 319 -12.40 -3.91 1.08
CA ASN A 319 -11.88 -4.98 0.23
C ASN A 319 -12.52 -6.36 0.48
N ALA A 320 -13.04 -6.62 1.69
CA ALA A 320 -13.71 -7.87 1.99
C ALA A 320 -15.02 -8.03 1.19
N GLY A 321 -15.73 -6.94 0.90
CA GLY A 321 -16.88 -6.94 0.02
C GLY A 321 -16.55 -7.54 -1.35
N GLY A 322 -15.53 -7.06 -2.03
CA GLY A 322 -15.10 -7.56 -3.33
C GLY A 322 -14.41 -8.93 -3.31
N ARG A 323 -14.04 -9.47 -2.12
CA ARG A 323 -13.37 -10.77 -2.02
C ARG A 323 -14.31 -11.95 -1.76
N ILE A 324 -15.29 -11.78 -0.88
CA ILE A 324 -16.18 -12.85 -0.40
C ILE A 324 -17.65 -12.41 -0.28
N GLY A 325 -18.00 -11.21 -0.73
CA GLY A 325 -19.34 -10.63 -0.64
C GLY A 325 -19.70 -9.85 -1.90
N ARG A 326 -20.34 -8.71 -1.72
CA ARG A 326 -20.75 -7.82 -2.80
C ARG A 326 -19.73 -6.69 -2.98
N ALA A 327 -19.22 -6.52 -4.17
CA ALA A 327 -18.18 -5.52 -4.48
C ALA A 327 -18.68 -4.07 -4.34
N ASP A 328 -19.98 -3.82 -4.56
CA ASP A 328 -20.62 -2.49 -4.47
C ASP A 328 -20.78 -1.93 -3.04
N LEU A 329 -20.61 -2.77 -1.99
CA LEU A 329 -20.80 -2.33 -0.60
C LEU A 329 -19.88 -1.18 -0.20
N GLY A 330 -18.63 -1.17 -0.71
CA GLY A 330 -17.67 -0.11 -0.44
C GLY A 330 -18.17 1.25 -0.93
N VAL A 331 -18.48 1.34 -2.21
CA VAL A 331 -18.96 2.60 -2.82
C VAL A 331 -20.31 3.04 -2.24
N ARG A 332 -21.20 2.10 -1.93
CA ARG A 332 -22.48 2.41 -1.28
C ARG A 332 -22.28 3.02 0.10
N LEU A 333 -21.40 2.44 0.92
CA LEU A 333 -21.08 3.01 2.23
C LEU A 333 -20.53 4.42 2.12
N LEU A 334 -19.63 4.65 1.16
CA LEU A 334 -18.97 5.96 0.96
C LEU A 334 -19.91 7.04 0.41
N LEU A 335 -21.04 6.66 -0.18
CA LEU A 335 -22.08 7.59 -0.69
C LEU A 335 -23.28 7.70 0.22
N GLU A 336 -23.34 6.90 1.30
CA GLU A 336 -24.51 6.84 2.17
C GLU A 336 -24.60 8.07 3.08
N GLY A 337 -25.77 8.70 3.10
CA GLY A 337 -26.09 9.86 3.95
C GLY A 337 -26.89 9.50 5.21
N ASP A 338 -27.61 8.37 5.21
CA ASP A 338 -28.35 7.91 6.39
C ASP A 338 -27.44 7.16 7.37
N VAL A 339 -27.42 7.61 8.61
CA VAL A 339 -26.54 7.07 9.67
C VAL A 339 -26.85 5.60 9.97
N SER A 340 -28.13 5.21 9.96
CA SER A 340 -28.55 3.85 10.30
C SER A 340 -28.19 2.88 9.19
N GLU A 341 -28.39 3.27 7.92
CA GLU A 341 -28.03 2.44 6.76
C GLU A 341 -26.49 2.34 6.64
N ALA A 342 -25.75 3.43 6.83
CA ALA A 342 -24.30 3.39 6.86
C ALA A 342 -23.75 2.46 7.96
N ALA A 343 -24.32 2.51 9.16
CA ALA A 343 -23.96 1.59 10.24
C ALA A 343 -24.26 0.13 9.87
N ARG A 344 -25.38 -0.16 9.19
CA ARG A 344 -25.74 -1.50 8.72
C ARG A 344 -24.75 -2.00 7.66
N ILE A 345 -24.38 -1.18 6.67
CA ILE A 345 -23.42 -1.55 5.63
C ILE A 345 -22.01 -1.75 6.25
N ALA A 346 -21.59 -0.87 7.15
CA ALA A 346 -20.30 -1.00 7.83
C ALA A 346 -20.21 -2.28 8.69
N ALA A 347 -21.29 -2.65 9.39
CA ALA A 347 -21.37 -3.90 10.14
C ALA A 347 -21.27 -5.12 9.23
N GLU A 348 -21.90 -5.09 8.05
CA GLU A 348 -21.80 -6.16 7.06
C GLU A 348 -20.37 -6.29 6.52
N LEU A 349 -19.69 -5.18 6.20
CA LEU A 349 -18.28 -5.18 5.79
C LEU A 349 -17.35 -5.71 6.89
N ASP A 350 -17.60 -5.40 8.17
CA ASP A 350 -16.85 -5.93 9.30
C ASP A 350 -17.05 -7.44 9.47
N ARG A 351 -18.29 -7.92 9.31
CA ARG A 351 -18.61 -9.36 9.30
C ARG A 351 -17.86 -10.08 8.17
N LEU A 352 -17.96 -9.58 6.94
CA LEU A 352 -17.24 -10.12 5.78
C LEU A 352 -15.72 -10.12 6.00
N ASN A 353 -15.16 -9.04 6.54
CA ASN A 353 -13.73 -8.99 6.85
C ASN A 353 -13.33 -10.03 7.91
N SER A 354 -14.18 -10.30 8.89
CA SER A 354 -13.93 -11.34 9.90
C SER A 354 -13.98 -12.75 9.29
N GLU A 355 -14.95 -13.03 8.44
CA GLU A 355 -15.05 -14.28 7.69
C GLU A 355 -13.85 -14.48 6.74
N ARG A 356 -13.50 -13.44 5.97
CA ARG A 356 -12.34 -13.46 5.10
C ARG A 356 -11.06 -13.82 5.88
N ARG A 357 -10.88 -13.27 7.10
CA ARG A 357 -9.72 -13.58 7.95
C ARG A 357 -9.67 -15.05 8.37
N ILE A 358 -10.81 -15.66 8.68
CA ILE A 358 -10.90 -17.08 9.03
C ILE A 358 -10.52 -17.95 7.82
N ILE A 359 -11.06 -17.63 6.63
CA ILE A 359 -10.76 -18.33 5.38
C ILE A 359 -9.27 -18.17 5.03
N GLU A 360 -8.72 -16.95 5.17
CA GLU A 360 -7.29 -16.66 4.94
C GLU A 360 -6.40 -17.48 5.86
N GLN A 361 -6.67 -17.50 7.17
CA GLN A 361 -5.87 -18.24 8.15
C GLN A 361 -5.86 -19.74 7.90
N ALA A 362 -7.02 -20.32 7.57
CA ALA A 362 -7.10 -21.74 7.24
C ALA A 362 -6.29 -22.10 5.99
N ALA A 363 -6.39 -21.28 4.93
CA ALA A 363 -5.62 -21.46 3.70
C ALA A 363 -4.12 -21.22 3.92
N GLU A 364 -3.74 -20.20 4.73
CA GLU A 364 -2.35 -19.90 5.09
C GLU A 364 -1.69 -21.08 5.80
N ALA A 365 -2.33 -21.66 6.81
CA ALA A 365 -1.79 -22.79 7.56
C ALA A 365 -1.55 -24.03 6.67
N GLN A 366 -2.49 -24.32 5.77
CA GLN A 366 -2.36 -25.43 4.84
C GLN A 366 -1.27 -25.16 3.78
N ALA A 367 -1.25 -23.96 3.19
CA ALA A 367 -0.25 -23.58 2.19
C ALA A 367 1.17 -23.53 2.78
N GLU A 368 1.31 -23.11 4.04
CA GLU A 368 2.57 -23.14 4.76
C GLU A 368 3.09 -24.56 4.96
N ALA A 369 2.23 -25.48 5.37
CA ALA A 369 2.61 -26.88 5.53
C ALA A 369 3.08 -27.51 4.20
N GLU A 370 2.39 -27.20 3.08
CA GLU A 370 2.79 -27.65 1.75
C GLU A 370 4.14 -27.01 1.33
N ALA A 371 4.33 -25.72 1.59
CA ALA A 371 5.57 -25.02 1.31
C ALA A 371 6.75 -25.63 2.07
N LEU A 372 6.62 -25.88 3.37
CA LEU A 372 7.64 -26.51 4.19
C LEU A 372 7.98 -27.91 3.70
N ALA A 373 6.97 -28.69 3.32
CA ALA A 373 7.19 -30.02 2.78
C ALA A 373 7.96 -29.98 1.43
N SER A 374 7.70 -28.98 0.60
CA SER A 374 8.36 -28.81 -0.71
C SER A 374 9.80 -28.31 -0.60
N LEU A 375 10.08 -27.41 0.35
CA LEU A 375 11.42 -26.83 0.59
C LEU A 375 12.37 -27.82 1.26
N GLY A 376 11.84 -28.74 2.07
CA GLY A 376 12.64 -29.71 2.81
C GLY A 376 13.54 -29.06 3.89
N LEU A 377 14.39 -29.90 4.53
CA LEU A 377 15.30 -29.45 5.61
C LEU A 377 16.40 -28.48 5.13
N GLU A 378 16.74 -28.52 3.85
CA GLU A 378 17.85 -27.71 3.29
C GLU A 378 17.38 -26.36 2.72
N ASP A 379 16.10 -26.00 2.92
CA ASP A 379 15.50 -24.75 2.41
C ASP A 379 15.79 -24.51 0.90
N LYS A 380 15.67 -25.57 0.11
CA LYS A 380 15.92 -25.55 -1.34
C LYS A 380 14.74 -24.94 -2.10
N GLY A 381 15.06 -24.31 -3.24
CA GLY A 381 14.08 -23.76 -4.17
C GLY A 381 14.02 -22.23 -4.16
N SER A 382 13.74 -21.69 -5.32
CA SER A 382 13.70 -20.23 -5.56
C SER A 382 12.27 -19.69 -5.52
N VAL A 383 11.25 -20.55 -5.63
CA VAL A 383 9.85 -20.17 -5.65
C VAL A 383 9.00 -21.14 -4.83
N ILE A 384 7.94 -20.62 -4.21
CA ILE A 384 6.91 -21.45 -3.59
C ILE A 384 5.70 -21.48 -4.50
N VAL A 385 5.20 -22.69 -4.81
CA VAL A 385 3.95 -22.87 -5.55
C VAL A 385 3.10 -23.88 -4.80
N THR A 386 2.00 -23.42 -4.20
CA THR A 386 1.05 -24.24 -3.46
C THR A 386 -0.33 -24.22 -4.12
N ALA A 387 -1.08 -25.34 -4.03
CA ALA A 387 -2.37 -25.44 -4.70
C ALA A 387 -3.33 -26.37 -3.94
N SER A 388 -4.59 -25.98 -3.81
CA SER A 388 -5.62 -26.80 -3.17
C SER A 388 -7.00 -26.56 -3.75
N GLU A 389 -7.86 -27.60 -3.74
CA GLU A 389 -9.27 -27.51 -4.13
C GLU A 389 -10.16 -26.76 -3.13
N GLY A 390 -9.74 -26.69 -1.86
CA GLY A 390 -10.53 -26.06 -0.81
C GLY A 390 -10.31 -24.57 -0.64
N TRP A 391 -9.43 -23.96 -1.42
CA TRP A 391 -9.09 -22.53 -1.23
C TRP A 391 -10.02 -21.61 -1.99
N HIS A 392 -10.42 -20.53 -1.33
CA HIS A 392 -11.23 -19.50 -1.95
C HIS A 392 -10.38 -18.56 -2.82
N PRO A 393 -10.69 -18.36 -4.12
CA PRO A 393 -9.87 -17.54 -5.02
C PRO A 393 -9.73 -16.07 -4.57
N GLY A 394 -10.69 -15.54 -3.80
CA GLY A 394 -10.61 -14.18 -3.23
C GLY A 394 -9.50 -13.96 -2.19
N VAL A 395 -8.92 -15.04 -1.60
CA VAL A 395 -7.88 -14.92 -0.55
C VAL A 395 -6.49 -15.39 -0.99
N VAL A 396 -6.35 -16.11 -2.11
CA VAL A 396 -5.06 -16.69 -2.55
C VAL A 396 -3.94 -15.65 -2.66
N GLY A 397 -4.25 -14.43 -3.09
CA GLY A 397 -3.27 -13.35 -3.17
C GLY A 397 -2.79 -12.83 -1.81
N LEU A 398 -3.61 -12.93 -0.76
CA LEU A 398 -3.23 -12.60 0.62
C LEU A 398 -2.32 -13.69 1.17
N VAL A 399 -2.68 -14.94 0.97
CA VAL A 399 -1.86 -16.10 1.38
C VAL A 399 -0.50 -16.09 0.68
N ALA A 400 -0.46 -15.81 -0.64
CA ALA A 400 0.79 -15.66 -1.38
C ALA A 400 1.70 -14.59 -0.77
N SER A 401 1.13 -13.45 -0.34
CA SER A 401 1.89 -12.40 0.35
C SER A 401 2.47 -12.89 1.68
N ARG A 402 1.70 -13.66 2.48
CA ARG A 402 2.17 -14.24 3.75
C ARG A 402 3.33 -15.21 3.54
N LEU A 403 3.20 -16.13 2.57
CA LEU A 403 4.26 -17.07 2.25
C LEU A 403 5.52 -16.36 1.76
N LYS A 404 5.37 -15.36 0.87
CA LYS A 404 6.47 -14.53 0.40
C LYS A 404 7.21 -13.85 1.57
N ASP A 405 6.48 -13.25 2.50
CA ASP A 405 7.08 -12.56 3.65
C ASP A 405 7.77 -13.55 4.60
N LYS A 406 7.17 -14.73 4.83
CA LYS A 406 7.69 -15.75 5.72
C LYS A 406 8.95 -16.42 5.18
N PHE A 407 8.95 -16.77 3.88
CA PHE A 407 10.02 -17.55 3.26
C PHE A 407 11.01 -16.70 2.44
N SER A 408 10.79 -15.38 2.36
CA SER A 408 11.65 -14.42 1.63
C SER A 408 11.93 -14.84 0.18
N ARG A 409 10.89 -15.31 -0.53
CA ARG A 409 10.95 -15.70 -1.95
C ARG A 409 9.62 -15.52 -2.65
N PRO A 410 9.59 -15.40 -3.98
CA PRO A 410 8.35 -15.38 -4.75
C PRO A 410 7.44 -16.55 -4.40
N SER A 411 6.15 -16.30 -4.25
CA SER A 411 5.19 -17.31 -3.84
C SER A 411 3.91 -17.23 -4.65
N PHE A 412 3.47 -18.36 -5.19
CA PHE A 412 2.19 -18.54 -5.87
C PHE A 412 1.26 -19.40 -5.03
N VAL A 413 0.00 -18.99 -4.93
CA VAL A 413 -1.06 -19.75 -4.27
C VAL A 413 -2.21 -19.89 -5.25
N ILE A 414 -2.67 -21.13 -5.47
CA ILE A 414 -3.58 -21.49 -6.55
C ILE A 414 -4.81 -22.21 -5.95
N ALA A 415 -5.99 -21.65 -6.16
CA ALA A 415 -7.26 -22.31 -5.90
C ALA A 415 -7.63 -23.18 -7.10
N LEU A 416 -7.78 -24.49 -6.89
CA LEU A 416 -8.16 -25.46 -7.90
C LEU A 416 -9.67 -25.66 -7.88
N GLU A 417 -10.32 -25.55 -9.03
CA GLU A 417 -11.73 -25.88 -9.21
C GLU A 417 -11.90 -27.38 -9.51
N PRO A 418 -13.07 -27.97 -9.19
CA PRO A 418 -13.38 -29.36 -9.52
C PRO A 418 -13.26 -29.67 -11.03
N GLY A 419 -13.46 -28.64 -11.87
CA GLY A 419 -13.29 -28.73 -13.35
C GLY A 419 -11.84 -28.78 -13.84
N GLY A 420 -10.87 -28.81 -12.93
CA GLY A 420 -9.45 -28.93 -13.28
C GLY A 420 -8.77 -27.62 -13.71
N ILE A 421 -9.45 -26.49 -13.57
CA ILE A 421 -8.86 -25.16 -13.75
C ILE A 421 -8.36 -24.65 -12.39
N GLY A 422 -7.18 -24.05 -12.38
CA GLY A 422 -6.62 -23.39 -11.21
C GLY A 422 -6.50 -21.89 -11.45
N THR A 423 -7.05 -21.09 -10.54
CA THR A 423 -6.88 -19.62 -10.51
C THR A 423 -5.98 -19.26 -9.34
N GLY A 424 -4.89 -18.55 -9.61
CA GLY A 424 -3.86 -18.27 -8.61
C GLY A 424 -3.37 -16.83 -8.64
N SER A 425 -2.68 -16.49 -7.57
CA SER A 425 -2.00 -15.20 -7.42
C SER A 425 -0.56 -15.41 -6.96
N GLY A 426 0.36 -14.70 -7.61
CA GLY A 426 1.77 -14.64 -7.23
C GLY A 426 2.13 -13.33 -6.55
N ARG A 427 3.08 -13.40 -5.62
CA ARG A 427 3.70 -12.23 -4.97
C ARG A 427 5.21 -12.39 -5.01
N SER A 428 5.92 -11.30 -5.32
CA SER A 428 7.37 -11.29 -5.49
C SER A 428 8.10 -10.60 -4.35
N ILE A 429 9.42 -10.82 -4.32
CA ILE A 429 10.38 -10.06 -3.52
C ILE A 429 11.03 -8.97 -4.38
N SER A 430 11.62 -7.97 -3.75
CA SER A 430 12.34 -6.90 -4.46
C SER A 430 13.46 -7.49 -5.32
N GLY A 431 13.63 -6.97 -6.53
CA GLY A 431 14.63 -7.43 -7.50
C GLY A 431 14.22 -8.63 -8.38
N VAL A 432 13.00 -9.18 -8.20
CA VAL A 432 12.50 -10.33 -9.01
C VAL A 432 11.23 -9.94 -9.75
N ASP A 433 11.26 -9.90 -11.08
CA ASP A 433 10.11 -9.54 -11.93
C ASP A 433 9.23 -10.75 -12.23
N LEU A 434 8.16 -10.89 -11.42
CA LEU A 434 7.19 -11.96 -11.55
C LEU A 434 6.32 -11.82 -12.80
N GLY A 435 5.93 -10.60 -13.15
CA GLY A 435 5.08 -10.33 -14.31
C GLY A 435 5.74 -10.75 -15.62
N LYS A 436 7.05 -10.52 -15.75
CA LYS A 436 7.82 -10.98 -16.92
C LYS A 436 7.81 -12.51 -17.02
N ALA A 437 8.11 -13.21 -15.93
CA ALA A 437 8.14 -14.67 -15.89
C ALA A 437 6.75 -15.26 -16.23
N VAL A 438 5.68 -14.67 -15.70
CA VAL A 438 4.29 -15.11 -15.98
C VAL A 438 3.92 -14.91 -17.46
N ARG A 439 4.26 -13.76 -18.06
CA ARG A 439 3.99 -13.53 -19.49
C ARG A 439 4.71 -14.54 -20.39
N HIS A 440 5.96 -14.88 -20.08
CA HIS A 440 6.68 -15.93 -20.82
C HIS A 440 6.01 -17.30 -20.64
N ALA A 441 5.59 -17.67 -19.42
CA ALA A 441 4.89 -18.93 -19.18
C ALA A 441 3.55 -19.04 -19.95
N VAL A 442 2.87 -17.92 -20.20
CA VAL A 442 1.69 -17.89 -21.08
C VAL A 442 2.09 -18.11 -22.54
N ALA A 443 3.13 -17.42 -23.02
CA ALA A 443 3.62 -17.55 -24.38
C ALA A 443 4.09 -18.99 -24.69
N ASP A 444 4.69 -19.67 -23.71
CA ASP A 444 5.18 -21.05 -23.81
C ASP A 444 4.08 -22.11 -23.58
N GLY A 445 2.82 -21.70 -23.35
CA GLY A 445 1.67 -22.60 -23.17
C GLY A 445 1.65 -23.37 -21.85
N VAL A 446 2.43 -22.95 -20.86
CA VAL A 446 2.40 -23.49 -19.48
C VAL A 446 1.18 -22.96 -18.72
N LEU A 447 0.80 -21.72 -18.97
CA LEU A 447 -0.39 -21.06 -18.43
C LEU A 447 -1.44 -20.87 -19.52
N VAL A 448 -2.73 -20.98 -19.14
CA VAL A 448 -3.86 -20.64 -20.00
C VAL A 448 -3.99 -19.13 -20.15
N LYS A 449 -3.81 -18.40 -19.03
CA LYS A 449 -3.89 -16.94 -18.94
C LYS A 449 -3.01 -16.48 -17.76
N GLY A 450 -2.42 -15.33 -17.91
CA GLY A 450 -1.65 -14.73 -16.81
C GLY A 450 -1.11 -13.37 -17.18
N GLY A 451 -0.80 -12.58 -16.16
CA GLY A 451 -0.25 -11.24 -16.31
C GLY A 451 -0.02 -10.58 -14.95
N GLY A 452 0.53 -9.40 -14.98
CA GLY A 452 0.82 -8.63 -13.78
C GLY A 452 2.08 -7.80 -13.92
N HIS A 453 2.55 -7.31 -12.77
CA HIS A 453 3.72 -6.45 -12.63
C HIS A 453 4.84 -7.19 -11.89
N ALA A 454 5.99 -6.52 -11.72
CA ALA A 454 7.14 -7.13 -11.06
C ALA A 454 6.80 -7.76 -9.70
N MET A 455 5.98 -7.10 -8.86
CA MET A 455 5.70 -7.53 -7.49
C MET A 455 4.47 -8.43 -7.33
N ALA A 456 3.56 -8.50 -8.32
CA ALA A 456 2.33 -9.26 -8.24
C ALA A 456 1.86 -9.72 -9.61
N ALA A 457 1.36 -10.96 -9.68
CA ALA A 457 0.83 -11.52 -10.91
C ALA A 457 -0.38 -12.43 -10.65
N GLY A 458 -1.33 -12.45 -11.61
CA GLY A 458 -2.41 -13.42 -11.67
C GLY A 458 -2.08 -14.54 -12.63
N VAL A 459 -2.50 -15.77 -12.34
CA VAL A 459 -2.28 -16.94 -13.19
C VAL A 459 -3.53 -17.78 -13.29
N THR A 460 -3.75 -18.36 -14.47
CA THR A 460 -4.77 -19.39 -14.70
C THR A 460 -4.10 -20.57 -15.42
N LEU A 461 -4.24 -21.76 -14.88
CA LEU A 461 -3.61 -22.96 -15.43
C LEU A 461 -4.52 -24.18 -15.32
N ARG A 462 -4.21 -25.22 -16.09
CA ARG A 462 -4.83 -26.52 -15.94
C ARG A 462 -4.12 -27.30 -14.83
N ARG A 463 -4.86 -28.08 -14.04
CA ARG A 463 -4.31 -28.90 -12.95
C ARG A 463 -3.14 -29.78 -13.40
N GLU A 464 -3.26 -30.41 -14.56
CA GLU A 464 -2.21 -31.25 -15.14
C GLU A 464 -0.91 -30.50 -15.43
N LYS A 465 -0.97 -29.17 -15.58
CA LYS A 465 0.19 -28.29 -15.81
C LYS A 465 0.85 -27.79 -14.54
N LEU A 466 0.32 -28.09 -13.35
CA LEU A 466 0.83 -27.54 -12.09
C LEU A 466 2.30 -27.91 -11.84
N ALA A 467 2.69 -29.17 -12.10
CA ALA A 467 4.07 -29.62 -11.93
C ALA A 467 5.02 -28.92 -12.93
N GLU A 468 4.58 -28.77 -14.18
CA GLU A 468 5.32 -28.05 -15.21
C GLU A 468 5.48 -26.58 -14.87
N PHE A 469 4.43 -25.92 -14.35
CA PHE A 469 4.47 -24.55 -13.88
C PHE A 469 5.45 -24.35 -12.72
N ARG A 470 5.47 -25.28 -11.74
CA ARG A 470 6.46 -25.25 -10.64
C ARG A 470 7.88 -25.30 -11.18
N ALA A 471 8.19 -26.24 -12.04
CA ALA A 471 9.53 -26.39 -12.64
C ALA A 471 9.92 -25.17 -13.49
N TYR A 472 8.97 -24.64 -14.26
CA TYR A 472 9.19 -23.46 -15.09
C TYR A 472 9.56 -22.23 -14.24
N MET A 473 8.77 -21.92 -13.22
CA MET A 473 9.02 -20.77 -12.33
C MET A 473 10.30 -20.94 -11.52
N GLU A 474 10.62 -22.15 -11.07
CA GLU A 474 11.89 -22.46 -10.39
C GLU A 474 13.07 -22.12 -11.28
N SER A 475 13.06 -22.54 -12.53
CA SER A 475 14.14 -22.25 -13.50
C SER A 475 14.20 -20.76 -13.85
N ALA A 476 13.04 -20.13 -14.09
CA ALA A 476 12.97 -18.75 -14.57
C ALA A 476 13.43 -17.72 -13.49
N LEU A 477 13.21 -18.02 -12.21
CA LEU A 477 13.45 -17.07 -11.13
C LEU A 477 14.71 -17.35 -10.30
N ALA A 478 15.35 -18.51 -10.49
CA ALA A 478 16.46 -18.98 -9.66
C ALA A 478 17.60 -17.94 -9.53
N HIS A 479 18.02 -17.36 -10.66
CA HIS A 479 19.13 -16.41 -10.69
C HIS A 479 18.81 -15.13 -9.91
N ASP A 480 17.68 -14.50 -10.19
CA ASP A 480 17.29 -13.22 -9.58
C ASP A 480 17.01 -13.38 -8.08
N VAL A 481 16.41 -14.51 -7.69
CA VAL A 481 16.16 -14.84 -6.28
C VAL A 481 17.47 -15.05 -5.53
N ALA A 482 18.43 -15.76 -6.11
CA ALA A 482 19.74 -15.96 -5.50
C ALA A 482 20.45 -14.63 -5.25
N GLN A 483 20.38 -13.69 -6.18
CA GLN A 483 20.94 -12.35 -6.00
C GLN A 483 20.19 -11.53 -4.94
N SER A 484 18.85 -11.58 -4.94
CA SER A 484 18.01 -10.75 -4.09
C SER A 484 17.99 -11.21 -2.63
N ARG A 485 18.15 -12.50 -2.34
CA ARG A 485 18.16 -13.05 -0.96
C ARG A 485 19.41 -12.75 -0.16
N HIS A 486 20.50 -12.33 -0.82
CA HIS A 486 21.77 -12.04 -0.13
C HIS A 486 21.74 -10.73 0.68
N VAL A 487 20.73 -9.89 0.54
CA VAL A 487 20.70 -8.56 1.18
C VAL A 487 19.56 -8.50 2.20
N ASN A 488 19.75 -9.14 3.36
CA ASN A 488 18.82 -9.00 4.47
C ASN A 488 19.28 -7.84 5.37
N GLU A 489 19.02 -6.60 4.96
CA GLU A 489 19.42 -5.40 5.66
C GLU A 489 18.29 -4.77 6.45
N LEU A 490 18.62 -4.20 7.61
CA LEU A 490 17.75 -3.32 8.38
C LEU A 490 18.37 -1.92 8.40
N LEU A 491 17.68 -0.97 7.75
CA LEU A 491 18.10 0.44 7.77
C LEU A 491 17.62 1.10 9.06
N VAL A 492 18.55 1.70 9.81
CA VAL A 492 18.31 2.35 11.10
C VAL A 492 18.48 3.87 10.93
N ASP A 493 17.49 4.66 11.37
CA ASP A 493 17.51 6.12 11.26
C ASP A 493 18.38 6.78 12.35
N GLY A 494 18.62 6.11 13.48
CA GLY A 494 19.48 6.59 14.56
C GLY A 494 19.36 5.78 15.84
N ALA A 495 20.10 6.17 16.87
CA ALA A 495 20.06 5.54 18.18
C ALA A 495 19.38 6.44 19.23
N VAL A 496 18.62 5.81 20.13
CA VAL A 496 17.96 6.46 21.27
C VAL A 496 18.14 5.63 22.53
N THR A 497 17.91 6.22 23.71
CA THR A 497 17.88 5.49 24.97
C THR A 497 16.45 5.36 25.48
N ALA A 498 16.20 4.45 26.42
CA ALA A 498 14.89 4.34 27.07
C ALA A 498 14.45 5.67 27.71
N ARG A 499 15.39 6.47 28.26
CA ARG A 499 15.11 7.79 28.84
C ARG A 499 14.69 8.82 27.80
N SER A 500 15.31 8.82 26.63
CA SER A 500 15.00 9.78 25.55
C SER A 500 13.76 9.39 24.74
N ALA A 501 13.23 8.18 24.91
CA ALA A 501 12.01 7.72 24.23
C ALA A 501 10.76 8.32 24.93
N THR A 502 10.50 9.59 24.67
CA THR A 502 9.40 10.37 25.26
C THR A 502 8.27 10.62 24.25
N PRO A 503 7.04 10.96 24.70
CA PRO A 503 5.96 11.36 23.80
C PRO A 503 6.34 12.54 22.89
N GLU A 504 7.14 13.48 23.38
CA GLU A 504 7.62 14.65 22.63
C GLU A 504 8.57 14.23 21.50
N LEU A 505 9.44 13.23 21.73
CA LEU A 505 10.27 12.67 20.67
C LEU A 505 9.39 12.01 19.60
N VAL A 506 8.41 11.20 20.00
CA VAL A 506 7.50 10.55 19.06
C VAL A 506 6.72 11.61 18.25
N ALA A 507 6.19 12.64 18.89
CA ALA A 507 5.52 13.76 18.23
C ALA A 507 6.45 14.46 17.23
N THR A 508 7.71 14.66 17.61
CA THR A 508 8.74 15.26 16.72
C THR A 508 8.99 14.39 15.50
N LEU A 509 9.19 13.09 15.68
CA LEU A 509 9.41 12.14 14.57
C LEU A 509 8.17 12.02 13.65
N ASN A 510 6.98 12.09 14.23
CA ASN A 510 5.72 12.03 13.49
C ASN A 510 5.50 13.24 12.55
N ARG A 511 6.24 14.34 12.72
CA ARG A 511 6.26 15.43 11.73
C ARG A 511 6.78 14.97 10.36
N ALA A 512 7.62 13.93 10.32
CA ALA A 512 8.04 13.31 9.07
C ALA A 512 6.97 12.36 8.47
N GLY A 513 5.85 12.08 9.18
CA GLY A 513 4.71 11.32 8.67
C GLY A 513 3.85 12.12 7.66
N PRO A 514 2.81 11.51 7.07
CA PRO A 514 2.36 10.14 7.29
C PRO A 514 3.35 9.10 6.75
N PHE A 515 3.47 7.99 7.48
CA PHE A 515 4.35 6.87 7.09
C PHE A 515 3.58 5.80 6.32
N GLY A 516 4.27 5.15 5.38
CA GLY A 516 3.73 4.12 4.51
C GLY A 516 4.67 3.82 3.35
N SER A 517 4.15 3.36 2.23
CA SER A 517 4.93 3.16 1.00
C SER A 517 5.66 4.45 0.62
N GLY A 518 6.91 4.38 0.17
CA GLY A 518 7.72 5.54 -0.21
C GLY A 518 8.18 6.45 0.95
N ASN A 519 7.57 6.34 2.14
CA ASN A 519 7.98 7.05 3.36
C ASN A 519 7.89 6.10 4.58
N PRO A 520 8.87 5.19 4.76
CA PRO A 520 8.82 4.16 5.78
C PRO A 520 8.81 4.73 7.20
N GLU A 521 8.27 3.95 8.17
CA GLU A 521 8.35 4.28 9.60
C GLU A 521 9.79 4.53 10.03
N VAL A 522 9.95 5.36 11.06
CA VAL A 522 11.25 5.66 11.66
C VAL A 522 11.70 4.44 12.47
N VAL A 523 12.85 3.88 12.11
CA VAL A 523 13.49 2.79 12.83
C VAL A 523 14.62 3.32 13.67
N VAL A 524 14.51 3.16 14.99
CA VAL A 524 15.57 3.55 15.93
C VAL A 524 16.16 2.33 16.63
N ALA A 525 17.41 2.44 17.06
CA ALA A 525 18.05 1.40 17.85
C ALA A 525 18.21 1.83 19.30
N LEU A 526 18.05 0.88 20.23
CA LEU A 526 18.36 0.98 21.66
C LEU A 526 19.72 0.26 21.90
N PRO A 527 20.83 0.99 22.09
CA PRO A 527 22.15 0.37 22.31
C PRO A 527 22.26 -0.29 23.69
N SER A 528 22.61 -1.58 23.76
CA SER A 528 22.93 -2.31 25.00
C SER A 528 21.91 -2.12 26.14
N HIS A 529 20.62 -2.27 25.82
CA HIS A 529 19.55 -2.26 26.83
C HIS A 529 19.33 -3.66 27.40
N GLN A 530 19.19 -3.79 28.70
CA GLN A 530 18.88 -5.06 29.35
C GLN A 530 17.43 -5.45 29.13
N LEU A 531 17.18 -6.66 28.60
CA LEU A 531 15.85 -7.24 28.50
C LEU A 531 15.40 -7.81 29.85
N VAL A 532 14.65 -7.02 30.63
CA VAL A 532 14.24 -7.39 32.00
C VAL A 532 12.91 -8.14 32.06
N PHE A 533 12.16 -8.20 30.97
CA PHE A 533 10.87 -8.86 30.88
C PHE A 533 10.53 -9.26 29.46
N ALA A 534 10.02 -10.49 29.26
CA ALA A 534 9.53 -10.97 27.97
C ALA A 534 8.49 -12.07 28.23
N ASP A 535 7.19 -11.76 28.08
CA ASP A 535 6.09 -12.70 28.27
C ASP A 535 5.10 -12.62 27.10
N GLU A 536 4.46 -13.75 26.83
CA GLU A 536 3.42 -13.84 25.80
C GLU A 536 2.19 -13.01 26.16
N VAL A 537 1.61 -12.34 25.16
CA VAL A 537 0.37 -11.58 25.27
C VAL A 537 -0.52 -11.81 24.06
N GLY A 538 -1.80 -12.08 24.29
CA GLY A 538 -2.72 -12.48 23.23
C GLY A 538 -2.33 -13.84 22.63
N GLN A 539 -2.59 -14.02 21.34
CA GLN A 539 -2.37 -15.32 20.69
C GLN A 539 -0.97 -15.51 20.09
N ALA A 540 -0.22 -14.43 19.84
CA ALA A 540 1.03 -14.52 19.08
C ALA A 540 2.05 -13.40 19.35
N HIS A 541 1.87 -12.57 20.38
CA HIS A 541 2.72 -11.41 20.63
C HIS A 541 3.54 -11.57 21.91
N LEU A 542 4.71 -10.91 21.98
CA LEU A 542 5.50 -10.82 23.20
C LEU A 542 5.47 -9.39 23.72
N ARG A 543 5.10 -9.20 24.98
CA ARG A 543 5.29 -7.95 25.71
C ARG A 543 6.67 -7.99 26.35
N VAL A 544 7.46 -6.94 26.13
CA VAL A 544 8.84 -6.83 26.57
C VAL A 544 9.09 -5.56 27.37
N ARG A 545 10.14 -5.55 28.20
CA ARG A 545 10.65 -4.35 28.86
C ARG A 545 12.16 -4.28 28.75
N PHE A 546 12.63 -3.13 28.33
CA PHE A 546 14.06 -2.83 28.20
C PHE A 546 14.47 -1.81 29.23
N LYS A 547 15.59 -2.04 29.92
CA LYS A 547 16.18 -1.13 30.91
C LYS A 547 17.49 -0.61 30.37
N SER A 548 17.65 0.71 30.34
CA SER A 548 18.92 1.37 29.99
C SER A 548 19.89 1.39 31.18
N GLY A 549 21.17 1.67 30.91
CA GLY A 549 22.21 1.73 31.93
C GLY A 549 21.96 2.77 33.03
N ASP A 550 21.18 3.81 32.76
CA ASP A 550 20.76 4.84 33.73
C ASP A 550 19.48 4.46 34.51
N GLY A 551 18.99 3.24 34.34
CA GLY A 551 17.83 2.69 35.05
C GLY A 551 16.46 3.01 34.44
N ALA A 552 16.38 3.82 33.38
CA ALA A 552 15.10 4.09 32.72
C ALA A 552 14.54 2.83 32.03
N ILE A 553 13.20 2.67 32.07
CA ILE A 553 12.50 1.51 31.52
C ILE A 553 11.63 1.93 30.34
N LEU A 554 11.72 1.20 29.25
CA LEU A 554 10.87 1.33 28.07
C LEU A 554 10.07 0.05 27.85
N ASN A 555 8.74 0.17 27.82
CA ASN A 555 7.86 -0.93 27.49
C ASN A 555 7.83 -1.14 25.97
N GLY A 556 7.76 -2.40 25.56
CA GLY A 556 7.70 -2.75 24.14
C GLY A 556 6.80 -3.93 23.85
N ILE A 557 6.59 -4.15 22.56
CA ILE A 557 5.84 -5.27 22.01
C ILE A 557 6.54 -5.79 20.76
N ALA A 558 6.68 -7.11 20.67
CA ALA A 558 7.08 -7.82 19.47
C ALA A 558 5.83 -8.52 18.89
N PHE A 559 5.29 -7.95 17.81
CA PHE A 559 4.08 -8.47 17.19
C PHE A 559 4.34 -9.79 16.45
N ARG A 560 3.45 -10.77 16.63
CA ARG A 560 3.50 -12.11 16.00
C ARG A 560 4.86 -12.81 16.16
N ALA A 561 5.52 -12.57 17.30
CA ALA A 561 6.86 -13.09 17.56
C ALA A 561 6.87 -14.48 18.19
N VAL A 562 5.78 -14.95 18.79
CA VAL A 562 5.69 -16.28 19.40
C VAL A 562 5.98 -17.36 18.34
N GLY A 563 6.94 -18.23 18.63
CA GLY A 563 7.38 -19.27 17.70
C GLY A 563 8.24 -18.80 16.52
N GLN A 564 8.46 -17.51 16.36
CA GLN A 564 9.31 -16.94 15.32
C GLN A 564 10.74 -16.67 15.82
N ALA A 565 11.70 -16.48 14.91
CA ALA A 565 13.10 -16.23 15.24
C ALA A 565 13.29 -15.08 16.25
N LEU A 566 12.54 -13.97 16.09
CA LEU A 566 12.58 -12.84 17.02
C LEU A 566 12.11 -13.23 18.43
N GLY A 567 11.01 -13.96 18.53
CA GLY A 567 10.47 -14.39 19.83
C GLY A 567 11.39 -15.37 20.54
N LEU A 568 11.94 -16.33 19.80
CA LEU A 568 12.92 -17.29 20.32
C LEU A 568 14.21 -16.58 20.79
N ALA A 569 14.66 -15.56 20.06
CA ALA A 569 15.80 -14.75 20.44
C ALA A 569 15.54 -14.00 21.74
N LEU A 570 14.40 -13.31 21.86
CA LEU A 570 14.00 -12.58 23.07
C LEU A 570 13.87 -13.52 24.29
N ALA A 571 13.26 -14.69 24.12
CA ALA A 571 13.11 -15.66 25.21
C ALA A 571 14.45 -16.20 25.73
N ARG A 572 15.42 -16.43 24.84
CA ARG A 572 16.76 -16.95 25.18
C ARG A 572 17.69 -15.94 25.85
N HIS A 573 17.47 -14.65 25.60
CA HIS A 573 18.36 -13.58 26.07
C HIS A 573 17.74 -12.71 27.18
N ARG A 574 16.82 -13.29 27.95
CA ARG A 574 16.26 -12.62 29.13
C ARG A 574 17.39 -12.29 30.12
N ASP A 575 17.29 -11.11 30.74
CA ASP A 575 18.28 -10.54 31.67
C ASP A 575 19.67 -10.25 31.06
N GLN A 576 19.77 -10.28 29.73
CA GLN A 576 21.01 -9.97 29.02
C GLN A 576 20.91 -8.60 28.31
N PRO A 577 22.04 -7.91 28.12
CA PRO A 577 22.06 -6.71 27.28
C PRO A 577 21.89 -7.06 25.81
N LEU A 578 21.03 -6.30 25.11
CA LEU A 578 20.77 -6.43 23.70
C LEU A 578 20.83 -5.07 23.01
N HIS A 579 21.29 -5.04 21.77
CA HIS A 579 20.92 -4.00 20.82
C HIS A 579 19.52 -4.33 20.30
N VAL A 580 18.59 -3.37 20.36
CA VAL A 580 17.21 -3.60 19.93
C VAL A 580 16.83 -2.56 18.89
N ALA A 581 16.39 -2.97 17.72
CA ALA A 581 15.88 -2.10 16.67
C ALA A 581 14.36 -2.15 16.60
N GLY A 582 13.74 -0.99 16.38
CA GLY A 582 12.29 -0.90 16.31
C GLY A 582 11.77 0.50 16.07
N SER A 583 10.45 0.68 16.16
CA SER A 583 9.78 1.97 16.04
C SER A 583 9.14 2.39 17.37
N LEU A 584 9.02 3.71 17.55
CA LEU A 584 8.38 4.31 18.73
C LEU A 584 6.93 4.70 18.38
N THR A 585 5.99 4.32 19.23
CA THR A 585 4.58 4.71 19.14
C THR A 585 4.08 5.24 20.48
N VAL A 586 3.00 6.02 20.46
CA VAL A 586 2.31 6.45 21.68
C VAL A 586 1.07 5.60 21.87
N ASP A 587 1.04 4.83 22.93
CA ASP A 587 -0.16 4.12 23.39
C ASP A 587 -1.00 5.06 24.26
N ARG A 588 -2.29 5.20 23.89
CA ARG A 588 -3.28 6.05 24.58
C ARG A 588 -4.31 5.20 25.30
N TYR A 589 -3.84 4.42 26.26
CA TYR A 589 -4.74 3.57 27.03
C TYR A 589 -5.21 4.30 28.30
N GLN A 590 -6.52 4.36 28.54
CA GLN A 590 -7.17 4.97 29.71
C GLN A 590 -6.76 6.44 29.99
N GLY A 591 -6.57 7.24 28.93
CA GLY A 591 -6.25 8.66 29.05
C GLY A 591 -4.79 8.98 29.43
N THR A 592 -3.94 7.97 29.58
CA THR A 592 -2.49 8.13 29.78
C THR A 592 -1.74 7.88 28.47
N GLU A 593 -0.92 8.85 28.05
CA GLU A 593 0.00 8.68 26.92
C GLU A 593 1.27 8.00 27.42
N ARG A 594 1.61 6.85 26.84
CA ARG A 594 2.85 6.11 27.13
C ARG A 594 3.54 5.74 25.85
N VAL A 595 4.86 5.91 25.82
CA VAL A 595 5.65 5.43 24.67
C VAL A 595 5.75 3.90 24.74
N GLN A 596 5.48 3.27 23.62
CA GLN A 596 5.65 1.85 23.41
C GLN A 596 6.67 1.62 22.28
N PHE A 597 7.59 0.70 22.49
CA PHE A 597 8.59 0.30 21.50
C PHE A 597 8.13 -0.93 20.74
N ARG A 598 7.93 -0.82 19.45
CA ARG A 598 7.61 -1.94 18.57
C ARG A 598 8.91 -2.59 18.10
N VAL A 599 9.22 -3.77 18.63
CA VAL A 599 10.46 -4.49 18.33
C VAL A 599 10.40 -5.06 16.91
N ILE A 600 11.44 -4.79 16.12
CA ILE A 600 11.62 -5.30 14.74
C ILE A 600 12.74 -6.34 14.69
N ASP A 601 13.81 -6.10 15.47
CA ASP A 601 14.99 -6.98 15.47
C ASP A 601 15.83 -6.80 16.73
N VAL A 602 16.68 -7.79 17.04
CA VAL A 602 17.57 -7.77 18.20
C VAL A 602 18.92 -8.36 17.85
N ALA A 603 19.98 -7.86 18.50
CA ALA A 603 21.34 -8.37 18.35
C ALA A 603 22.07 -8.36 19.70
N VAL A 604 23.01 -9.29 19.88
CA VAL A 604 23.89 -9.27 21.05
C VAL A 604 24.96 -8.19 20.80
N PRO A 605 25.21 -7.29 21.77
CA PRO A 605 26.32 -6.34 21.66
C PRO A 605 27.66 -7.08 21.52
N ASP A 606 28.48 -6.68 20.54
CA ASP A 606 29.86 -7.19 20.47
C ASP A 606 30.55 -6.87 21.80
N GLN A 607 31.01 -7.88 22.51
CA GLN A 607 31.95 -7.70 23.60
C GLN A 607 33.28 -7.31 22.96
N GLY A 608 33.53 -5.99 22.86
CA GLY A 608 34.83 -5.49 22.47
C GLY A 608 35.91 -6.18 23.31
N PRO A 609 37.18 -6.25 22.86
CA PRO A 609 38.24 -6.97 23.58
C PRO A 609 38.20 -6.50 25.04
N ALA A 610 38.09 -7.47 25.94
CA ALA A 610 38.12 -7.23 27.38
C ALA A 610 39.36 -6.39 27.71
N VAL A 611 39.18 -5.13 28.05
CA VAL A 611 40.26 -4.34 28.66
C VAL A 611 40.54 -5.01 29.99
N ILE A 612 41.51 -5.90 29.98
CA ILE A 612 42.10 -6.43 31.22
C ILE A 612 42.70 -5.22 31.93
N ARG A 613 42.04 -4.76 32.98
CA ARG A 613 42.60 -3.83 33.96
C ARG A 613 43.32 -4.62 35.02
#